data_e80b319f299e707a8a63d17300195886
#
_entry.id   e80b319f299e707a8a63d17300195886
#
_cell.length_a   1.000
_cell.length_b   1.000
_cell.length_c   1.000
_cell.angle_alpha   90.00
_cell.angle_beta   90.00
_cell.angle_gamma   90.00
#
_symmetry.space_group_name_H-M   'P 1'
#
loop_
_entity.id
_entity.type
_entity.pdbx_description
1 polymer ?
#
loop_
_entity_poly.entity_id
_entity_poly.type
_entity_poly.pdbx_seq_one_letter_code
_entity_poly.pdbx_strand_id
1 'polypeptide(L)'
;MTFRKNLLALAALSIFATAAQAADITVSAAASLTNAFKEIAEKYQAKYPDAKVQLNFGASGALLQQMSKGAPVDLFASADQATMDKAEKQDLIDPKTRHNFVQNSLVLIVPSDSTLQLTKLADLKKADVKKVAIGNPASVPVGAYTQATLEAAHLWKAVSAKAVNTQNVRQSLDYVARGEVDAGFVYG
;
A
#
# COMPACT_ATOMS: atom_id res chain seq x y z
N MET A 1 -79.61 -13.65 25.99
CA MET A 1 -78.52 -14.44 25.38
C MET A 1 -77.56 -13.49 24.80
N THR A 2 -76.49 -13.15 25.49
CA THR A 2 -75.44 -12.20 25.07
C THR A 2 -74.15 -12.95 24.93
N PHE A 3 -73.72 -13.18 23.67
CA PHE A 3 -72.43 -13.76 23.36
C PHE A 3 -71.35 -12.68 23.51
N ARG A 4 -70.50 -12.78 24.52
CA ARG A 4 -69.27 -11.98 24.65
C ARG A 4 -68.17 -12.63 23.79
N LYS A 5 -67.83 -11.98 22.72
CA LYS A 5 -66.67 -12.31 21.92
C LYS A 5 -65.43 -11.67 22.55
N ASN A 6 -64.58 -12.50 23.19
CA ASN A 6 -63.28 -12.09 23.64
C ASN A 6 -62.34 -12.06 22.41
N LEU A 7 -62.00 -10.87 21.96
CA LEU A 7 -60.90 -10.67 21.00
C LEU A 7 -59.60 -10.64 21.81
N LEU A 8 -58.83 -11.73 21.77
CA LEU A 8 -57.46 -11.76 22.18
C LEU A 8 -56.63 -11.09 21.05
N ALA A 9 -56.23 -9.85 21.32
CA ALA A 9 -55.24 -9.17 20.47
C ALA A 9 -53.86 -9.73 20.83
N LEU A 10 -53.36 -10.63 20.00
CA LEU A 10 -51.98 -11.11 20.03
C LEU A 10 -51.11 -10.01 19.45
N ALA A 11 -50.53 -9.17 20.28
CA ALA A 11 -49.50 -8.22 19.89
C ALA A 11 -48.21 -9.01 19.58
N ALA A 12 -48.01 -9.34 18.32
CA ALA A 12 -46.75 -9.87 17.85
C ALA A 12 -45.68 -8.76 17.98
N LEU A 13 -44.90 -8.81 19.04
CA LEU A 13 -43.71 -7.97 19.22
C LEU A 13 -42.66 -8.49 18.25
N SER A 14 -42.64 -7.93 17.03
CA SER A 14 -41.57 -8.18 16.07
C SER A 14 -40.29 -7.53 16.62
N ILE A 15 -39.49 -8.32 17.31
CA ILE A 15 -38.11 -7.95 17.65
C ILE A 15 -37.38 -7.91 16.33
N PHE A 16 -37.24 -6.73 15.73
CA PHE A 16 -36.24 -6.48 14.72
C PHE A 16 -34.87 -6.62 15.41
N ALA A 17 -34.35 -7.84 15.44
CA ALA A 17 -32.93 -8.03 15.64
C ALA A 17 -32.23 -7.33 14.47
N THR A 18 -31.80 -6.08 14.68
CA THR A 18 -30.81 -5.47 13.81
C THR A 18 -29.58 -6.35 13.93
N ALA A 19 -29.45 -7.31 13.01
CA ALA A 19 -28.17 -7.99 12.82
C ALA A 19 -27.16 -6.85 12.64
N ALA A 20 -26.29 -6.69 13.63
CA ALA A 20 -25.12 -5.82 13.47
C ALA A 20 -24.36 -6.40 12.28
N GLN A 21 -24.59 -5.79 11.13
CA GLN A 21 -23.91 -6.21 9.92
C GLN A 21 -22.47 -5.82 10.15
N ALA A 22 -21.62 -6.84 10.31
CA ALA A 22 -20.19 -6.63 10.39
C ALA A 22 -19.79 -5.78 9.20
N ALA A 23 -19.25 -4.60 9.49
CA ALA A 23 -18.81 -3.72 8.43
C ALA A 23 -17.58 -4.35 7.76
N ASP A 24 -17.68 -4.65 6.47
CA ASP A 24 -16.52 -4.95 5.66
C ASP A 24 -15.59 -3.73 5.70
N ILE A 25 -14.34 -3.92 6.10
CA ILE A 25 -13.33 -2.86 6.15
C ILE A 25 -12.43 -3.02 4.94
N THR A 26 -12.50 -2.06 4.02
CA THR A 26 -11.63 -2.04 2.84
C THR A 26 -10.38 -1.22 3.12
N VAL A 27 -9.22 -1.86 3.07
CA VAL A 27 -7.91 -1.24 3.31
C VAL A 27 -7.14 -1.18 2.00
N SER A 28 -6.79 0.02 1.55
CA SER A 28 -5.84 0.24 0.47
C SER A 28 -4.48 0.61 1.06
N ALA A 29 -3.49 -0.27 0.91
CA ALA A 29 -2.18 -0.08 1.53
C ALA A 29 -1.03 -0.20 0.51
N ALA A 30 0.03 0.59 0.75
CA ALA A 30 1.24 0.50 -0.04
C ALA A 30 1.80 -0.92 -0.08
N ALA A 31 2.33 -1.36 -1.23
CA ALA A 31 2.83 -2.72 -1.44
C ALA A 31 3.94 -3.13 -0.45
N SER A 32 4.69 -2.17 0.10
CA SER A 32 5.67 -2.41 1.17
C SER A 32 5.04 -2.94 2.46
N LEU A 33 3.78 -2.64 2.71
CA LEU A 33 3.04 -3.02 3.92
C LEU A 33 2.35 -4.38 3.81
N THR A 34 2.47 -5.07 2.67
CA THR A 34 1.69 -6.29 2.37
C THR A 34 1.76 -7.33 3.47
N ASN A 35 2.95 -7.69 3.95
CA ASN A 35 3.10 -8.76 4.93
C ASN A 35 2.53 -8.34 6.30
N ALA A 36 2.88 -7.14 6.77
CA ALA A 36 2.42 -6.62 8.04
C ALA A 36 0.89 -6.46 8.09
N PHE A 37 0.29 -5.91 7.03
CA PHE A 37 -1.17 -5.70 7.00
C PHE A 37 -1.96 -6.99 6.86
N LYS A 38 -1.41 -8.03 6.20
CA LYS A 38 -2.02 -9.37 6.21
C LYS A 38 -2.07 -9.94 7.62
N GLU A 39 -0.95 -9.90 8.34
CA GLU A 39 -0.89 -10.37 9.74
C GLU A 39 -1.81 -9.56 10.66
N ILE A 40 -1.85 -8.23 10.49
CA ILE A 40 -2.76 -7.37 11.25
C ILE A 40 -4.23 -7.74 10.97
N ALA A 41 -4.60 -7.94 9.71
CA ALA A 41 -5.97 -8.31 9.33
C ALA A 41 -6.37 -9.67 9.91
N GLU A 42 -5.49 -10.66 9.87
CA GLU A 42 -5.72 -11.97 10.49
C GLU A 42 -5.96 -11.85 12.00
N LYS A 43 -5.10 -11.12 12.71
CA LYS A 43 -5.24 -10.88 14.16
C LYS A 43 -6.49 -10.07 14.49
N TYR A 44 -6.84 -9.09 13.66
CA TYR A 44 -8.03 -8.28 13.84
C TYR A 44 -9.30 -9.13 13.70
N GLN A 45 -9.41 -9.93 12.64
CA GLN A 45 -10.55 -10.82 12.40
C GLN A 45 -10.64 -11.93 13.45
N ALA A 46 -9.52 -12.44 13.95
CA ALA A 46 -9.53 -13.39 15.07
C ALA A 46 -10.11 -12.78 16.36
N LYS A 47 -9.84 -11.49 16.60
CA LYS A 47 -10.37 -10.75 17.75
C LYS A 47 -11.83 -10.31 17.56
N TYR A 48 -12.21 -10.00 16.32
CA TYR A 48 -13.54 -9.53 15.93
C TYR A 48 -14.08 -10.43 14.80
N PRO A 49 -14.65 -11.60 15.15
CA PRO A 49 -15.04 -12.62 14.16
C PRO A 49 -16.08 -12.16 13.12
N ASP A 50 -16.87 -11.16 13.49
CA ASP A 50 -17.87 -10.57 12.60
C ASP A 50 -17.26 -9.54 11.63
N ALA A 51 -16.03 -9.10 11.83
CA ALA A 51 -15.37 -8.16 10.95
C ALA A 51 -14.73 -8.87 9.76
N LYS A 52 -14.85 -8.28 8.57
CA LYS A 52 -14.16 -8.74 7.36
C LYS A 52 -13.25 -7.66 6.82
N VAL A 53 -11.95 -7.94 6.75
CA VAL A 53 -10.95 -7.01 6.24
C VAL A 53 -10.59 -7.38 4.81
N GLN A 54 -10.89 -6.48 3.88
CA GLN A 54 -10.52 -6.61 2.47
C GLN A 54 -9.25 -5.79 2.22
N LEU A 55 -8.18 -6.45 1.74
CA LEU A 55 -6.88 -5.83 1.53
C LEU A 55 -6.62 -5.62 0.03
N ASN A 56 -6.30 -4.38 -0.33
CA ASN A 56 -5.86 -3.99 -1.67
C ASN A 56 -4.45 -3.40 -1.58
N PHE A 57 -3.47 -4.02 -2.25
CA PHE A 57 -2.07 -3.60 -2.21
C PHE A 57 -1.61 -3.07 -3.56
N GLY A 58 -0.88 -1.95 -3.54
CA GLY A 58 -0.35 -1.35 -4.75
C GLY A 58 0.65 -0.22 -4.47
N ALA A 59 1.08 0.47 -5.51
CA ALA A 59 1.77 1.74 -5.33
C ALA A 59 0.81 2.79 -4.78
N SER A 60 1.26 3.60 -3.84
CA SER A 60 0.41 4.62 -3.18
C SER A 60 -0.27 5.55 -4.18
N GLY A 61 0.44 6.00 -5.21
CA GLY A 61 -0.15 6.85 -6.26
C GLY A 61 -1.19 6.14 -7.11
N ALA A 62 -1.04 4.85 -7.38
CA ALA A 62 -2.05 4.06 -8.10
C ALA A 62 -3.30 3.82 -7.25
N LEU A 63 -3.13 3.55 -5.95
CA LEU A 63 -4.24 3.43 -5.00
C LEU A 63 -5.01 4.76 -4.86
N LEU A 64 -4.30 5.88 -4.78
CA LEU A 64 -4.92 7.20 -4.79
C LEU A 64 -5.75 7.44 -6.05
N GLN A 65 -5.27 7.04 -7.23
CA GLN A 65 -6.03 7.12 -8.46
C GLN A 65 -7.30 6.25 -8.44
N GLN A 66 -7.26 5.08 -7.81
CA GLN A 66 -8.46 4.26 -7.63
C GLN A 66 -9.48 4.96 -6.74
N MET A 67 -9.04 5.53 -5.62
CA MET A 67 -9.88 6.32 -4.71
C MET A 67 -10.52 7.52 -5.43
N SER A 68 -9.74 8.28 -6.21
CA SER A 68 -10.25 9.43 -6.96
C SER A 68 -11.28 9.06 -8.04
N LYS A 69 -11.30 7.79 -8.46
CA LYS A 69 -12.30 7.23 -9.37
C LYS A 69 -13.50 6.59 -8.65
N GLY A 70 -13.57 6.75 -7.34
CA GLY A 70 -14.69 6.28 -6.52
C GLY A 70 -14.54 4.86 -5.98
N ALA A 71 -13.33 4.28 -5.97
CA ALA A 71 -13.13 3.00 -5.28
C ALA A 71 -13.42 3.17 -3.78
N PRO A 72 -14.27 2.31 -3.19
CA PRO A 72 -14.58 2.38 -1.77
C PRO A 72 -13.35 1.99 -0.95
N VAL A 73 -12.92 2.85 -0.03
CA VAL A 73 -11.77 2.63 0.86
C VAL A 73 -12.07 3.25 2.21
N ASP A 74 -11.99 2.43 3.26
CA ASP A 74 -12.19 2.88 4.64
C ASP A 74 -10.86 3.30 5.29
N LEU A 75 -9.75 2.69 4.88
CA LEU A 75 -8.41 3.01 5.37
C LEU A 75 -7.41 3.07 4.21
N PHE A 76 -6.70 4.20 4.11
CA PHE A 76 -5.62 4.39 3.14
C PHE A 76 -4.27 4.48 3.85
N ALA A 77 -3.34 3.57 3.54
CA ALA A 77 -1.98 3.54 4.10
C ALA A 77 -0.94 3.78 3.01
N SER A 78 -0.48 5.01 2.90
CA SER A 78 0.51 5.45 1.91
C SER A 78 1.95 5.26 2.41
N ALA A 79 2.88 5.02 1.49
CA ALA A 79 4.31 4.93 1.77
C ALA A 79 5.02 6.31 1.76
N ASP A 80 4.31 7.38 1.42
CA ASP A 80 4.89 8.73 1.37
C ASP A 80 3.88 9.81 1.76
N GLN A 81 4.42 10.94 2.23
CA GLN A 81 3.62 12.10 2.60
C GLN A 81 3.00 12.80 1.39
N ALA A 82 3.74 12.87 0.28
CA ALA A 82 3.29 13.58 -0.92
C ALA A 82 1.99 13.00 -1.50
N THR A 83 1.82 11.68 -1.43
CA THR A 83 0.57 11.02 -1.84
C THR A 83 -0.56 11.29 -0.84
N MET A 84 -0.26 11.29 0.48
CA MET A 84 -1.25 11.67 1.51
C MET A 84 -1.69 13.14 1.35
N ASP A 85 -0.76 14.06 1.08
CA ASP A 85 -1.08 15.47 0.82
C ASP A 85 -2.00 15.63 -0.40
N LYS A 86 -1.79 14.81 -1.43
CA LYS A 86 -2.69 14.79 -2.61
C LYS A 86 -4.06 14.22 -2.27
N ALA A 87 -4.14 13.17 -1.43
CA ALA A 87 -5.42 12.60 -1.00
C ALA A 87 -6.22 13.62 -0.19
N GLU A 88 -5.56 14.36 0.71
CA GLU A 88 -6.16 15.42 1.50
C GLU A 88 -6.66 16.58 0.62
N LYS A 89 -5.84 17.05 -0.33
CA LYS A 89 -6.22 18.11 -1.28
C LYS A 89 -7.41 17.74 -2.20
N GLN A 90 -7.69 16.46 -2.35
CA GLN A 90 -8.81 15.94 -3.15
C GLN A 90 -10.00 15.54 -2.26
N ASP A 91 -9.99 15.88 -0.98
CA ASP A 91 -11.02 15.52 0.01
C ASP A 91 -11.32 14.01 0.06
N LEU A 92 -10.31 13.16 -0.19
CA LEU A 92 -10.44 11.71 -0.19
C LEU A 92 -10.15 11.08 1.17
N ILE A 93 -9.65 11.85 2.12
CA ILE A 93 -9.39 11.44 3.50
C ILE A 93 -9.80 12.56 4.46
N ASP A 94 -10.20 12.20 5.68
CA ASP A 94 -10.37 13.17 6.76
C ASP A 94 -8.99 13.53 7.34
N PRO A 95 -8.52 14.81 7.22
CA PRO A 95 -7.23 15.22 7.74
C PRO A 95 -7.05 14.99 9.25
N LYS A 96 -8.15 14.98 10.00
CA LYS A 96 -8.13 14.74 11.46
C LYS A 96 -7.75 13.31 11.81
N THR A 97 -7.91 12.37 10.89
CA THR A 97 -7.59 10.96 11.07
C THR A 97 -6.21 10.58 10.53
N ARG A 98 -5.51 11.54 9.90
CA ARG A 98 -4.18 11.31 9.31
C ARG A 98 -3.12 11.18 10.39
N HIS A 99 -2.41 10.04 10.39
CA HIS A 99 -1.33 9.75 11.33
C HIS A 99 -0.13 9.12 10.64
N ASN A 100 1.08 9.48 11.09
CA ASN A 100 2.28 8.75 10.75
C ASN A 100 2.42 7.59 11.75
N PHE A 101 2.37 6.36 11.27
CA PHE A 101 2.40 5.16 12.13
C PHE A 101 3.70 4.37 12.01
N VAL A 102 4.46 4.53 10.90
CA VAL A 102 5.78 3.92 10.65
C VAL A 102 6.65 4.87 9.84
N GLN A 103 7.96 4.62 9.89
CA GLN A 103 8.95 5.28 9.04
C GLN A 103 9.59 4.25 8.13
N ASN A 104 10.17 4.71 7.02
CA ASN A 104 10.96 3.89 6.11
C ASN A 104 12.28 4.59 5.77
N SER A 105 13.22 3.82 5.24
CA SER A 105 14.46 4.32 4.65
C SER A 105 14.61 3.74 3.24
N LEU A 106 15.19 4.53 2.33
CA LEU A 106 15.52 4.05 0.99
C LEU A 106 16.80 3.23 1.07
N VAL A 107 16.76 2.01 0.56
CA VAL A 107 17.93 1.13 0.48
C VAL A 107 18.14 0.61 -0.94
N LEU A 108 19.43 0.45 -1.30
CA LEU A 108 19.86 -0.22 -2.52
C LEU A 108 20.12 -1.69 -2.17
N ILE A 109 19.52 -2.59 -2.91
CA ILE A 109 19.71 -4.04 -2.75
C ILE A 109 20.25 -4.65 -4.05
N VAL A 110 20.91 -5.79 -3.92
CA VAL A 110 21.42 -6.63 -5.01
C VAL A 110 20.96 -8.07 -4.81
N PRO A 111 20.98 -8.93 -5.85
CA PRO A 111 20.75 -10.36 -5.69
C PRO A 111 21.70 -10.97 -4.64
N SER A 112 21.22 -11.99 -3.92
CA SER A 112 21.99 -12.61 -2.81
C SER A 112 23.28 -13.29 -3.29
N ASP A 113 23.35 -13.71 -4.54
CA ASP A 113 24.49 -14.31 -5.23
C ASP A 113 25.29 -13.32 -6.06
N SER A 114 25.00 -12.01 -5.95
CA SER A 114 25.68 -10.97 -6.71
C SER A 114 27.16 -10.87 -6.33
N THR A 115 28.02 -10.87 -7.32
CA THR A 115 29.46 -10.62 -7.21
C THR A 115 29.83 -9.14 -7.35
N LEU A 116 28.83 -8.29 -7.66
CA LEU A 116 29.03 -6.86 -7.85
C LEU A 116 29.38 -6.16 -6.53
N GLN A 117 30.46 -5.41 -6.52
CA GLN A 117 30.88 -4.61 -5.39
C GLN A 117 30.26 -3.22 -5.49
N LEU A 118 29.02 -3.08 -4.97
CA LEU A 118 28.26 -1.83 -4.91
C LEU A 118 28.29 -1.29 -3.49
N THR A 119 29.30 -0.48 -3.16
CA THR A 119 29.51 0.09 -1.81
C THR A 119 28.99 1.52 -1.69
N LYS A 120 28.76 2.19 -2.83
CA LYS A 120 28.24 3.57 -2.90
C LYS A 120 27.37 3.75 -4.13
N LEU A 121 26.47 4.73 -4.11
CA LEU A 121 25.55 5.01 -5.22
C LEU A 121 26.27 5.23 -6.56
N ALA A 122 27.49 5.83 -6.55
CA ALA A 122 28.27 6.05 -7.76
C ALA A 122 28.68 4.75 -8.48
N ASP A 123 28.69 3.62 -7.76
CA ASP A 123 29.01 2.32 -8.35
C ASP A 123 27.95 1.82 -9.33
N LEU A 124 26.72 2.37 -9.27
CA LEU A 124 25.68 2.10 -10.25
C LEU A 124 26.05 2.55 -11.69
N LYS A 125 27.06 3.41 -11.82
CA LYS A 125 27.61 3.80 -13.14
C LYS A 125 28.52 2.74 -13.76
N LYS A 126 29.04 1.78 -12.99
CA LYS A 126 29.93 0.74 -13.51
C LYS A 126 29.29 0.01 -14.70
N ALA A 127 30.14 -0.41 -15.62
CA ALA A 127 29.68 -1.09 -16.85
C ALA A 127 29.02 -2.45 -16.57
N ASP A 128 29.41 -3.10 -15.48
CA ASP A 128 28.87 -4.39 -15.06
C ASP A 128 27.43 -4.27 -14.51
N VAL A 129 27.04 -3.10 -14.05
CA VAL A 129 25.65 -2.80 -13.67
C VAL A 129 24.88 -2.45 -14.95
N LYS A 130 24.01 -3.33 -15.40
CA LYS A 130 23.25 -3.17 -16.65
C LYS A 130 21.80 -2.81 -16.42
N LYS A 131 21.18 -3.36 -15.36
CA LYS A 131 19.75 -3.20 -15.05
C LYS A 131 19.55 -2.82 -13.59
N VAL A 132 18.78 -1.78 -13.33
CA VAL A 132 18.43 -1.32 -11.99
C VAL A 132 16.91 -1.23 -11.87
N ALA A 133 16.31 -1.97 -10.95
CA ALA A 133 14.88 -1.87 -10.66
C ALA A 133 14.58 -0.54 -9.97
N ILE A 134 13.76 0.28 -10.58
CA ILE A 134 13.34 1.58 -10.07
C ILE A 134 11.83 1.68 -10.20
N GLY A 135 11.13 1.95 -9.10
CA GLY A 135 9.70 2.27 -9.15
C GLY A 135 9.44 3.45 -10.09
N ASN A 136 8.35 3.42 -10.84
CA ASN A 136 7.98 4.56 -11.68
C ASN A 136 7.85 5.83 -10.81
N PRO A 137 8.70 6.86 -10.97
CA PRO A 137 8.69 8.03 -10.09
C PRO A 137 7.37 8.80 -10.06
N ALA A 138 6.57 8.71 -11.12
CA ALA A 138 5.30 9.42 -11.22
C ALA A 138 4.19 8.83 -10.31
N SER A 139 4.28 7.53 -9.93
CA SER A 139 3.20 6.83 -9.23
C SER A 139 3.67 5.95 -8.07
N VAL A 140 4.96 5.66 -7.99
CA VAL A 140 5.54 4.75 -6.98
C VAL A 140 6.42 5.55 -6.03
N PRO A 141 6.07 5.67 -4.74
CA PRO A 141 6.83 6.48 -3.77
C PRO A 141 8.32 6.17 -3.72
N VAL A 142 8.71 4.88 -3.66
CA VAL A 142 10.14 4.51 -3.68
C VAL A 142 10.85 5.01 -4.94
N GLY A 143 10.17 5.07 -6.07
CA GLY A 143 10.72 5.60 -7.32
C GLY A 143 10.95 7.11 -7.26
N ALA A 144 10.02 7.87 -6.70
CA ALA A 144 10.17 9.31 -6.48
C ALA A 144 11.35 9.61 -5.54
N TYR A 145 11.47 8.86 -4.44
CA TYR A 145 12.61 9.00 -3.52
C TYR A 145 13.93 8.59 -4.18
N THR A 146 13.93 7.52 -4.98
CA THR A 146 15.10 7.08 -5.76
C THR A 146 15.55 8.17 -6.73
N GLN A 147 14.62 8.74 -7.49
CA GLN A 147 14.92 9.83 -8.40
C GLN A 147 15.53 11.02 -7.67
N ALA A 148 14.90 11.51 -6.63
CA ALA A 148 15.39 12.65 -5.84
C ALA A 148 16.79 12.38 -5.27
N THR A 149 17.03 11.17 -4.75
CA THR A 149 18.34 10.77 -4.21
C THR A 149 19.43 10.74 -5.29
N LEU A 150 19.12 10.17 -6.45
CA LEU A 150 20.06 10.09 -7.56
C LEU A 150 20.28 11.45 -8.24
N GLU A 151 19.29 12.33 -8.28
CA GLU A 151 19.44 13.71 -8.76
C GLU A 151 20.35 14.51 -7.86
N ALA A 152 20.15 14.44 -6.53
CA ALA A 152 21.00 15.08 -5.53
C ALA A 152 22.46 14.61 -5.62
N ALA A 153 22.67 13.34 -5.99
CA ALA A 153 23.99 12.74 -6.21
C ALA A 153 24.55 12.98 -7.64
N HIS A 154 23.84 13.67 -8.51
CA HIS A 154 24.17 13.84 -9.95
C HIS A 154 24.31 12.52 -10.72
N LEU A 155 23.54 11.50 -10.36
CA LEU A 155 23.59 10.15 -10.93
C LEU A 155 22.35 9.79 -11.75
N TRP A 156 21.26 10.55 -11.64
CA TRP A 156 19.97 10.19 -12.26
C TRP A 156 20.08 9.87 -13.73
N LYS A 157 20.71 10.74 -14.53
CA LYS A 157 20.85 10.54 -15.99
C LYS A 157 21.54 9.22 -16.34
N ALA A 158 22.59 8.85 -15.59
CA ALA A 158 23.36 7.64 -15.86
C ALA A 158 22.62 6.37 -15.41
N VAL A 159 21.91 6.43 -14.28
CA VAL A 159 21.24 5.28 -13.68
C VAL A 159 19.86 5.06 -14.34
N SER A 160 19.12 6.12 -14.65
CA SER A 160 17.82 6.01 -15.33
C SER A 160 17.93 5.38 -16.72
N ALA A 161 19.06 5.51 -17.40
CA ALA A 161 19.33 4.82 -18.66
C ALA A 161 19.40 3.28 -18.52
N LYS A 162 19.58 2.78 -17.30
CA LYS A 162 19.61 1.36 -16.94
C LYS A 162 18.34 0.91 -16.20
N ALA A 163 17.36 1.80 -16.08
CA ALA A 163 16.18 1.55 -15.26
C ALA A 163 15.27 0.47 -15.88
N VAL A 164 14.91 -0.50 -15.06
CA VAL A 164 13.77 -1.36 -15.27
C VAL A 164 12.64 -0.81 -14.39
N ASN A 165 11.67 -0.15 -15.01
CA ASN A 165 10.58 0.48 -14.28
C ASN A 165 9.65 -0.55 -13.67
N THR A 166 9.38 -0.40 -12.37
CA THR A 166 8.46 -1.27 -11.63
C THR A 166 7.18 -0.52 -11.23
N GLN A 167 6.09 -1.28 -11.13
CA GLN A 167 4.77 -0.74 -10.82
C GLN A 167 4.54 -0.52 -9.31
N ASN A 168 5.37 -1.11 -8.47
CA ASN A 168 5.39 -0.93 -7.02
C ASN A 168 6.71 -1.46 -6.44
N VAL A 169 6.95 -1.17 -5.16
CA VAL A 169 8.20 -1.55 -4.49
C VAL A 169 8.37 -3.07 -4.33
N ARG A 170 7.26 -3.83 -4.20
CA ARG A 170 7.33 -5.29 -4.10
C ARG A 170 7.85 -5.89 -5.41
N GLN A 171 7.44 -5.39 -6.55
CA GLN A 171 7.96 -5.81 -7.84
C GLN A 171 9.45 -5.51 -7.98
N SER A 172 9.93 -4.36 -7.46
CA SER A 172 11.39 -4.08 -7.40
C SER A 172 12.13 -5.14 -6.61
N LEU A 173 11.62 -5.49 -5.43
CA LEU A 173 12.19 -6.54 -4.59
C LEU A 173 12.21 -7.90 -5.31
N ASP A 174 11.11 -8.28 -5.93
CA ASP A 174 10.96 -9.57 -6.61
C ASP A 174 11.94 -9.70 -7.79
N TYR A 175 12.15 -8.63 -8.56
CA TYR A 175 13.11 -8.63 -9.67
C TYR A 175 14.55 -8.80 -9.19
N VAL A 176 14.92 -8.14 -8.08
CA VAL A 176 16.24 -8.31 -7.48
C VAL A 176 16.38 -9.71 -6.90
N ALA A 177 15.39 -10.19 -6.14
CA ALA A 177 15.44 -11.52 -5.52
C ALA A 177 15.56 -12.67 -6.52
N ARG A 178 15.06 -12.48 -7.75
CA ARG A 178 15.16 -13.46 -8.84
C ARG A 178 16.38 -13.27 -9.74
N GLY A 179 17.23 -12.27 -9.48
CA GLY A 179 18.38 -11.96 -10.34
C GLY A 179 18.00 -11.42 -11.73
N GLU A 180 16.79 -10.90 -11.91
CA GLU A 180 16.33 -10.32 -13.18
C GLU A 180 16.94 -8.95 -13.46
N VAL A 181 17.47 -8.31 -12.42
CA VAL A 181 18.20 -7.04 -12.43
C VAL A 181 19.43 -7.14 -11.52
N ASP A 182 20.41 -6.27 -11.76
CA ASP A 182 21.68 -6.25 -11.03
C ASP A 182 21.57 -5.55 -9.67
N ALA A 183 20.63 -4.61 -9.54
CA ALA A 183 20.35 -3.88 -8.32
C ALA A 183 18.93 -3.34 -8.34
N GLY A 184 18.43 -2.90 -7.17
CA GLY A 184 17.13 -2.26 -7.10
C GLY A 184 16.98 -1.42 -5.84
N PHE A 185 16.05 -0.47 -5.89
CA PHE A 185 15.71 0.37 -4.75
C PHE A 185 14.42 -0.10 -4.10
N VAL A 186 14.49 -0.27 -2.78
CA VAL A 186 13.36 -0.69 -1.94
C VAL A 186 13.38 0.06 -0.62
N TYR A 187 12.48 -0.30 0.29
CA TYR A 187 12.50 0.20 1.66
C TYR A 187 13.17 -0.80 2.61
N GLY A 188 13.92 -0.25 3.56
CA GLY A 188 14.54 -1.01 4.65
C GLY A 188 13.58 -1.32 5.78
#